data_ccdfdb6545c2f719f92e27dcbdfa6c25
#
_entry.id   ccdfdb6545c2f719f92e27dcbdfa6c25
#
_cell.length_a   1.000
_cell.length_b   1.000
_cell.length_c   1.000
_cell.angle_alpha   90.00
_cell.angle_beta   90.00
_cell.angle_gamma   90.00
#
_symmetry.space_group_name_H-M   'P 1'
#
loop_
_entity.id
_entity.type
_entity.pdbx_description
1 polymer ?
#
loop_
_entity_poly.entity_id
_entity_poly.type
_entity_poly.pdbx_seq_one_letter_code
_entity_poly.pdbx_strand_id
1 'polypeptide(L)'
;DPIFGEPQHSTLSADSLSDVVGLIPESLDANVDSLLHSWHVQYFSKVDEYCHDDAENVYFPDSVYEERLERLPSVIRLPYNEVVRDCIDLYAGRKRDLVRYMLGMADFYFPIIEQVLDKHNLPLELKYLAVVESALNPVALSRVGACGLWQFMLPTGKIYGLEINSLLDERRDPEKATEAACKYFEDMYAIYGDWNLVLASYNCGPGNVNKAIRRSGGKTDFWEIFRYLPRETRSYVPLFI
;
A
#
# COMPACT_ATOMS: atom_id res chain seq x y z
N ASP A 1 14.70 -26.61 34.39
CA ASP A 1 13.78 -26.88 33.27
C ASP A 1 13.34 -25.55 32.64
N PRO A 2 13.73 -25.25 31.40
CA PRO A 2 13.26 -24.07 30.70
C PRO A 2 12.04 -24.42 29.85
N ILE A 3 10.96 -23.73 30.11
CA ILE A 3 9.75 -23.75 29.28
C ILE A 3 9.95 -22.68 28.21
N PHE A 4 10.49 -23.05 27.06
CA PHE A 4 10.34 -22.30 25.83
C PHE A 4 9.28 -22.98 24.97
N GLY A 5 8.07 -22.42 24.94
CA GLY A 5 7.05 -22.79 23.98
C GLY A 5 7.46 -22.36 22.59
N GLU A 6 7.52 -23.30 21.65
CA GLU A 6 7.73 -23.02 20.23
C GLU A 6 6.61 -22.11 19.69
N PRO A 7 6.93 -21.14 18.82
CA PRO A 7 5.91 -20.37 18.12
C PRO A 7 5.13 -21.32 17.20
N GLN A 8 3.85 -21.45 17.43
CA GLN A 8 2.95 -22.17 16.51
C GLN A 8 2.89 -21.38 15.20
N HIS A 9 3.57 -21.88 14.18
CA HIS A 9 3.36 -21.48 12.79
C HIS A 9 1.92 -21.81 12.42
N SER A 10 1.08 -20.79 12.25
CA SER A 10 -0.24 -20.94 11.65
C SER A 10 -0.03 -21.16 10.15
N THR A 11 -0.10 -22.41 9.71
CA THR A 11 -0.13 -22.79 8.31
C THR A 11 -1.40 -22.23 7.66
N LEU A 12 -1.26 -21.15 6.91
CA LEU A 12 -2.29 -20.71 5.96
C LEU A 12 -2.23 -21.67 4.76
N SER A 13 -3.37 -22.25 4.39
CA SER A 13 -3.45 -23.27 3.34
C SER A 13 -3.22 -22.69 1.94
N ALA A 14 -2.81 -23.53 0.99
CA ALA A 14 -2.54 -23.20 -0.43
C ALA A 14 -3.72 -22.51 -1.16
N ASP A 15 -4.94 -22.57 -0.64
CA ASP A 15 -6.11 -21.84 -1.16
C ASP A 15 -6.00 -20.32 -0.98
N SER A 16 -5.08 -19.83 -0.12
CA SER A 16 -4.83 -18.39 0.06
C SER A 16 -4.03 -17.75 -1.08
N LEU A 17 -3.25 -18.55 -1.82
CA LEU A 17 -2.36 -18.09 -2.90
C LEU A 17 -3.12 -17.60 -4.14
N SER A 18 -4.16 -18.34 -4.58
CA SER A 18 -5.00 -17.91 -5.72
C SER A 18 -5.77 -16.63 -5.41
N ASP A 19 -5.96 -16.34 -4.13
CA ASP A 19 -6.72 -15.22 -3.63
C ASP A 19 -5.92 -13.91 -3.61
N VAL A 20 -4.60 -13.96 -3.44
CA VAL A 20 -3.75 -12.75 -3.41
C VAL A 20 -3.46 -12.22 -4.81
N VAL A 21 -3.28 -13.10 -5.79
CA VAL A 21 -2.97 -12.74 -7.19
C VAL A 21 -4.14 -12.02 -7.89
N GLY A 22 -5.39 -12.22 -7.44
CA GLY A 22 -6.58 -11.55 -7.98
C GLY A 22 -6.96 -10.25 -7.27
N LEU A 23 -6.13 -9.73 -6.35
CA LEU A 23 -6.49 -8.66 -5.42
C LEU A 23 -5.61 -7.42 -5.49
N ILE A 24 -4.85 -7.25 -6.57
CA ILE A 24 -4.29 -5.92 -6.88
C ILE A 24 -5.49 -4.98 -7.02
N PRO A 25 -5.52 -3.84 -6.30
CA PRO A 25 -6.60 -2.87 -6.49
C PRO A 25 -6.81 -2.62 -7.98
N GLU A 26 -8.05 -2.74 -8.47
CA GLU A 26 -8.36 -2.55 -9.91
C GLU A 26 -7.86 -1.20 -10.44
N SER A 27 -7.75 -0.19 -9.55
CA SER A 27 -7.15 1.09 -9.84
C SER A 27 -5.68 0.99 -10.21
N LEU A 28 -4.93 0.06 -9.61
CA LEU A 28 -3.53 -0.16 -9.92
C LEU A 28 -3.36 -0.90 -11.25
N ASP A 29 -4.16 -1.93 -11.51
CA ASP A 29 -4.02 -2.76 -12.73
C ASP A 29 -4.51 -2.02 -13.99
N ALA A 30 -5.70 -1.41 -13.96
CA ALA A 30 -6.30 -0.78 -15.14
C ALA A 30 -5.67 0.57 -15.51
N ASN A 31 -5.24 1.37 -14.51
CA ASN A 31 -4.60 2.67 -14.75
C ASN A 31 -3.12 2.55 -15.04
N VAL A 32 -2.43 1.60 -14.43
CA VAL A 32 -0.98 1.41 -14.63
C VAL A 32 -0.67 0.90 -16.02
N ASP A 33 -1.42 -0.09 -16.52
CA ASP A 33 -1.22 -0.57 -17.89
C ASP A 33 -1.51 0.53 -18.94
N SER A 34 -2.53 1.38 -18.69
CA SER A 34 -2.83 2.52 -19.54
C SER A 34 -1.77 3.63 -19.43
N LEU A 35 -1.25 3.89 -18.24
CA LEU A 35 -0.22 4.89 -17.99
C LEU A 35 1.15 4.43 -18.45
N LEU A 36 1.52 3.19 -18.19
CA LEU A 36 2.74 2.57 -18.74
C LEU A 36 2.69 2.58 -20.26
N HIS A 37 1.53 2.27 -20.87
CA HIS A 37 1.39 2.31 -22.31
C HIS A 37 1.49 3.73 -22.87
N SER A 38 0.81 4.73 -22.29
CA SER A 38 0.87 6.12 -22.73
C SER A 38 2.25 6.73 -22.50
N TRP A 39 2.90 6.43 -21.39
CA TRP A 39 4.25 6.88 -21.06
C TRP A 39 5.31 6.15 -21.90
N HIS A 40 5.19 4.85 -22.10
CA HIS A 40 6.02 4.06 -23.02
C HIS A 40 5.96 4.63 -24.44
N VAL A 41 4.76 4.90 -24.95
CA VAL A 41 4.58 5.50 -26.29
C VAL A 41 5.16 6.91 -26.36
N GLN A 42 5.06 7.71 -25.31
CA GLN A 42 5.47 9.13 -25.34
C GLN A 42 6.98 9.33 -25.12
N TYR A 43 7.63 8.50 -24.32
CA TYR A 43 9.03 8.67 -23.91
C TYR A 43 9.99 7.58 -24.38
N PHE A 44 9.54 6.35 -24.62
CA PHE A 44 10.39 5.19 -24.93
C PHE A 44 10.36 4.71 -26.36
N SER A 45 9.51 5.23 -27.24
CA SER A 45 9.59 4.91 -28.68
C SER A 45 10.94 5.27 -29.34
N LYS A 46 11.83 5.95 -28.59
CA LYS A 46 13.20 6.28 -29.02
C LYS A 46 14.30 5.63 -28.16
N VAL A 47 13.98 4.94 -27.08
CA VAL A 47 14.94 4.40 -26.09
C VAL A 47 14.93 2.88 -26.03
N ASP A 48 14.01 2.23 -26.74
CA ASP A 48 13.80 0.77 -26.72
C ASP A 48 14.99 -0.08 -27.23
N GLU A 49 16.03 0.55 -27.75
CA GLU A 49 17.25 -0.16 -28.20
C GLU A 49 18.26 -0.47 -27.08
N TYR A 50 18.09 0.05 -25.85
CA TYR A 50 19.15 -0.03 -24.82
C TYR A 50 18.73 -0.62 -23.47
N CYS A 51 17.49 -1.00 -23.27
CA CYS A 51 17.01 -1.48 -21.97
C CYS A 51 16.23 -2.81 -22.04
N HIS A 52 16.78 -3.82 -22.70
CA HIS A 52 16.41 -5.21 -22.41
C HIS A 52 17.17 -5.64 -21.17
N ASP A 53 16.51 -5.56 -20.02
CA ASP A 53 17.02 -6.14 -18.79
C ASP A 53 16.60 -7.63 -18.79
N ASP A 54 17.38 -8.45 -19.46
CA ASP A 54 17.28 -9.92 -19.40
C ASP A 54 17.80 -10.48 -18.07
N ALA A 55 17.93 -9.63 -17.04
CA ALA A 55 18.35 -10.05 -15.74
C ALA A 55 17.35 -11.06 -15.17
N GLU A 56 17.81 -12.28 -14.97
CA GLU A 56 17.06 -13.33 -14.30
C GLU A 56 16.55 -12.82 -12.93
N ASN A 57 15.31 -13.16 -12.61
CA ASN A 57 14.76 -12.85 -11.29
C ASN A 57 15.59 -13.57 -10.21
N VAL A 58 16.22 -12.81 -9.35
CA VAL A 58 16.99 -13.37 -8.24
C VAL A 58 16.05 -13.65 -7.08
N TYR A 59 15.86 -14.92 -6.76
CA TYR A 59 15.09 -15.36 -5.60
C TYR A 59 16.03 -15.61 -4.43
N PHE A 60 15.70 -15.04 -3.29
CA PHE A 60 16.43 -15.26 -2.05
C PHE A 60 15.64 -16.22 -1.13
N PRO A 61 16.33 -16.96 -0.23
CA PRO A 61 15.67 -17.69 0.85
C PRO A 61 14.87 -16.75 1.76
N ASP A 62 13.83 -17.27 2.40
CA ASP A 62 12.97 -16.53 3.33
C ASP A 62 13.76 -15.79 4.42
N SER A 63 14.79 -16.44 4.97
CA SER A 63 15.66 -15.85 5.98
C SER A 63 16.33 -14.54 5.55
N VAL A 64 16.60 -14.36 4.25
CA VAL A 64 17.19 -13.14 3.72
C VAL A 64 16.17 -12.01 3.68
N TYR A 65 14.92 -12.30 3.33
CA TYR A 65 13.86 -11.29 3.33
C TYR A 65 13.47 -10.90 4.75
N GLU A 66 13.38 -11.87 5.66
CA GLU A 66 13.13 -11.64 7.07
C GLU A 66 14.20 -10.73 7.69
N GLU A 67 15.48 -11.07 7.49
CA GLU A 67 16.61 -10.25 7.95
C GLU A 67 16.58 -8.84 7.36
N ARG A 68 16.22 -8.69 6.07
CA ARG A 68 16.12 -7.37 5.43
C ARG A 68 15.01 -6.52 6.03
N LEU A 69 13.82 -7.10 6.25
CA LEU A 69 12.69 -6.39 6.87
C LEU A 69 13.01 -5.99 8.31
N GLU A 70 13.65 -6.88 9.09
CA GLU A 70 14.06 -6.58 10.47
C GLU A 70 15.11 -5.45 10.55
N ARG A 71 15.93 -5.28 9.53
CA ARG A 71 16.95 -4.21 9.45
C ARG A 71 16.39 -2.86 9.02
N LEU A 72 15.18 -2.81 8.50
CA LEU A 72 14.58 -1.52 8.12
C LEU A 72 14.31 -0.69 9.38
N PRO A 73 14.78 0.56 9.44
CA PRO A 73 14.51 1.46 10.55
C PRO A 73 13.07 1.98 10.43
N SER A 74 12.10 1.13 10.72
CA SER A 74 10.67 1.42 10.58
C SER A 74 9.98 1.52 11.93
N VAL A 75 9.12 2.53 12.09
CA VAL A 75 8.19 2.65 13.21
C VAL A 75 6.98 1.73 13.01
N ILE A 76 6.65 1.44 11.76
CA ILE A 76 5.58 0.53 11.39
C ILE A 76 6.10 -0.89 11.46
N ARG A 77 5.36 -1.77 12.13
CA ARG A 77 5.71 -3.18 12.22
C ARG A 77 5.55 -3.87 10.86
N LEU A 78 6.64 -4.44 10.36
CA LEU A 78 6.73 -5.10 9.05
C LEU A 78 7.01 -6.60 9.23
N PRO A 79 6.02 -7.43 9.61
CA PRO A 79 6.25 -8.85 9.84
C PRO A 79 6.42 -9.59 8.52
N TYR A 80 7.36 -10.54 8.47
CA TYR A 80 7.51 -11.48 7.37
C TYR A 80 6.59 -12.69 7.52
N ASN A 81 5.94 -13.10 6.45
CA ASN A 81 5.16 -14.32 6.32
C ASN A 81 4.93 -14.68 4.84
N GLU A 82 4.28 -15.81 4.56
CA GLU A 82 4.01 -16.28 3.19
C GLU A 82 3.26 -15.25 2.34
N VAL A 83 2.29 -14.53 2.91
CA VAL A 83 1.50 -13.53 2.16
C VAL A 83 2.37 -12.33 1.75
N VAL A 84 3.26 -11.88 2.64
CA VAL A 84 4.25 -10.83 2.34
C VAL A 84 5.25 -11.33 1.31
N ARG A 85 5.71 -12.60 1.41
CA ARG A 85 6.59 -13.22 0.44
C ARG A 85 5.98 -13.19 -0.97
N ASP A 86 4.71 -13.57 -1.11
CA ASP A 86 4.01 -13.55 -2.39
C ASP A 86 3.95 -12.15 -3.01
N CYS A 87 3.77 -11.12 -2.18
CA CYS A 87 3.81 -9.72 -2.63
C CYS A 87 5.21 -9.33 -3.11
N ILE A 88 6.26 -9.72 -2.39
CA ILE A 88 7.65 -9.48 -2.80
C ILE A 88 7.93 -10.15 -4.15
N ASP A 89 7.59 -11.42 -4.31
CA ASP A 89 7.83 -12.17 -5.56
C ASP A 89 7.02 -11.60 -6.73
N LEU A 90 5.83 -11.06 -6.48
CA LEU A 90 5.02 -10.40 -7.50
C LEU A 90 5.72 -9.13 -8.02
N TYR A 91 6.16 -8.25 -7.13
CA TYR A 91 6.77 -6.98 -7.52
C TYR A 91 8.21 -7.13 -8.00
N ALA A 92 9.02 -7.96 -7.33
CA ALA A 92 10.40 -8.22 -7.73
C ALA A 92 10.50 -9.05 -9.02
N GLY A 93 9.45 -9.82 -9.34
CA GLY A 93 9.38 -10.65 -10.55
C GLY A 93 8.49 -10.05 -11.64
N ARG A 94 7.21 -10.39 -11.61
CA ARG A 94 6.26 -10.11 -12.70
C ARG A 94 5.92 -8.65 -12.93
N LYS A 95 6.03 -7.79 -11.91
CA LYS A 95 5.66 -6.35 -11.97
C LYS A 95 6.90 -5.43 -11.93
N ARG A 96 8.07 -5.89 -12.37
CA ARG A 96 9.32 -5.10 -12.35
C ARG A 96 9.22 -3.76 -13.09
N ASP A 97 8.54 -3.72 -14.23
CA ASP A 97 8.36 -2.49 -14.99
C ASP A 97 7.51 -1.47 -14.25
N LEU A 98 6.48 -1.96 -13.52
CA LEU A 98 5.71 -1.12 -12.61
C LEU A 98 6.59 -0.58 -11.48
N VAL A 99 7.46 -1.40 -10.89
CA VAL A 99 8.40 -0.96 -9.84
C VAL A 99 9.35 0.11 -10.40
N ARG A 100 9.89 -0.05 -11.60
CA ARG A 100 10.72 0.98 -12.25
C ARG A 100 9.98 2.31 -12.41
N TYR A 101 8.73 2.24 -12.88
CA TYR A 101 7.88 3.43 -12.98
C TYR A 101 7.67 4.08 -11.61
N MET A 102 7.29 3.31 -10.59
CA MET A 102 7.08 3.83 -9.23
C MET A 102 8.35 4.44 -8.64
N LEU A 103 9.52 3.86 -8.87
CA LEU A 103 10.80 4.44 -8.43
C LEU A 103 11.07 5.79 -9.08
N GLY A 104 10.84 5.93 -10.39
CA GLY A 104 10.97 7.21 -11.08
C GLY A 104 9.98 8.27 -10.57
N MET A 105 8.74 7.88 -10.26
CA MET A 105 7.75 8.79 -9.68
C MET A 105 8.07 9.15 -8.23
N ALA A 106 8.68 8.22 -7.48
CA ALA A 106 9.07 8.42 -6.10
C ALA A 106 10.08 9.56 -5.94
N ASP A 107 11.06 9.68 -6.84
CA ASP A 107 12.05 10.75 -6.81
C ASP A 107 11.39 12.15 -6.85
N PHE A 108 10.23 12.26 -7.47
CA PHE A 108 9.49 13.51 -7.56
C PHE A 108 8.51 13.72 -6.41
N TYR A 109 7.70 12.69 -6.07
CA TYR A 109 6.60 12.86 -5.09
C TYR A 109 7.00 12.62 -3.64
N PHE A 110 7.99 11.76 -3.37
CA PHE A 110 8.38 11.47 -2.00
C PHE A 110 8.87 12.70 -1.23
N PRO A 111 9.68 13.60 -1.80
CA PRO A 111 10.07 14.81 -1.07
C PRO A 111 8.88 15.67 -0.63
N ILE A 112 7.83 15.77 -1.46
CA ILE A 112 6.61 16.51 -1.13
C ILE A 112 5.85 15.81 0.00
N ILE A 113 5.65 14.49 -0.12
CA ILE A 113 4.92 13.69 0.86
C ILE A 113 5.66 13.67 2.20
N GLU A 114 6.97 13.42 2.18
CA GLU A 114 7.81 13.38 3.38
C GLU A 114 7.79 14.68 4.16
N GLN A 115 7.86 15.82 3.46
CA GLN A 115 7.77 17.13 4.10
C GLN A 115 6.46 17.32 4.87
N VAL A 116 5.34 16.85 4.31
CA VAL A 116 4.03 16.97 4.96
C VAL A 116 3.91 15.96 6.12
N LEU A 117 4.36 14.71 5.93
CA LEU A 117 4.37 13.72 7.00
C LEU A 117 5.22 14.16 8.19
N ASP A 118 6.41 14.69 7.95
CA ASP A 118 7.32 15.20 9.00
C ASP A 118 6.69 16.36 9.78
N LYS A 119 6.04 17.29 9.11
CA LYS A 119 5.29 18.40 9.72
C LYS A 119 4.20 17.90 10.70
N HIS A 120 3.59 16.76 10.40
CA HIS A 120 2.60 16.10 11.24
C HIS A 120 3.19 15.11 12.26
N ASN A 121 4.53 14.96 12.32
CA ASN A 121 5.23 13.96 13.15
C ASN A 121 4.73 12.52 12.90
N LEU A 122 4.43 12.20 11.66
CA LEU A 122 3.97 10.87 11.23
C LEU A 122 5.13 10.04 10.66
N PRO A 123 5.05 8.71 10.73
CA PRO A 123 6.05 7.82 10.11
C PRO A 123 6.21 8.10 8.62
N LEU A 124 7.45 8.32 8.17
CA LEU A 124 7.74 8.60 6.76
C LEU A 124 7.45 7.43 5.85
N GLU A 125 7.37 6.22 6.39
CA GLU A 125 6.98 5.00 5.67
C GLU A 125 5.57 5.10 5.09
N LEU A 126 4.69 5.92 5.67
CA LEU A 126 3.32 6.13 5.16
C LEU A 126 3.30 6.67 3.72
N LYS A 127 4.40 7.24 3.22
CA LYS A 127 4.54 7.62 1.80
C LYS A 127 4.31 6.44 0.85
N TYR A 128 4.68 5.22 1.24
CA TYR A 128 4.48 4.03 0.43
C TYR A 128 3.00 3.66 0.25
N LEU A 129 2.10 4.22 1.08
CA LEU A 129 0.68 4.02 0.87
C LEU A 129 0.18 4.69 -0.41
N ALA A 130 0.73 5.85 -0.79
CA ALA A 130 0.44 6.49 -2.08
C ALA A 130 0.93 5.65 -3.27
N VAL A 131 1.99 4.84 -3.06
CA VAL A 131 2.42 3.84 -4.06
C VAL A 131 1.36 2.75 -4.20
N VAL A 132 0.88 2.19 -3.10
CA VAL A 132 -0.16 1.14 -3.09
C VAL A 132 -1.47 1.65 -3.70
N GLU A 133 -1.86 2.90 -3.44
CA GLU A 133 -3.13 3.49 -3.88
C GLU A 133 -3.17 3.82 -5.37
N SER A 134 -2.10 4.37 -5.91
CA SER A 134 -2.13 4.95 -7.26
C SER A 134 -0.85 4.76 -8.08
N ALA A 135 0.13 4.01 -7.58
CA ALA A 135 1.49 4.00 -8.14
C ALA A 135 2.07 5.44 -8.28
N LEU A 136 1.75 6.32 -7.34
CA LEU A 136 2.13 7.75 -7.33
C LEU A 136 1.54 8.55 -8.50
N ASN A 137 0.37 8.20 -9.01
CA ASN A 137 -0.31 8.94 -10.06
C ASN A 137 -1.28 9.99 -9.48
N PRO A 138 -0.99 11.30 -9.60
CA PRO A 138 -1.84 12.36 -9.01
C PRO A 138 -3.18 12.54 -9.73
N VAL A 139 -3.33 11.99 -10.92
CA VAL A 139 -4.56 12.10 -11.71
C VAL A 139 -5.34 10.78 -11.78
N ALA A 140 -4.89 9.77 -11.04
CA ALA A 140 -5.57 8.48 -11.00
C ALA A 140 -7.05 8.64 -10.60
N LEU A 141 -7.93 7.92 -11.29
CA LEU A 141 -9.37 7.91 -11.03
C LEU A 141 -9.87 6.47 -11.13
N SER A 142 -10.34 5.94 -9.99
CA SER A 142 -10.91 4.60 -9.95
C SER A 142 -12.34 4.57 -10.52
N ARG A 143 -12.83 3.36 -10.84
CA ARG A 143 -14.22 3.15 -11.30
C ARG A 143 -15.28 3.61 -10.29
N VAL A 144 -14.93 3.60 -9.00
CA VAL A 144 -15.82 4.02 -7.91
C VAL A 144 -15.66 5.49 -7.53
N GLY A 145 -14.80 6.23 -8.24
CA GLY A 145 -14.62 7.67 -8.07
C GLY A 145 -13.58 8.07 -7.02
N ALA A 146 -12.74 7.15 -6.55
CA ALA A 146 -11.54 7.51 -5.78
C ALA A 146 -10.53 8.23 -6.69
N CYS A 147 -9.85 9.25 -6.19
CA CYS A 147 -9.05 10.15 -7.03
C CYS A 147 -7.74 10.58 -6.37
N GLY A 148 -6.70 10.74 -7.21
CA GLY A 148 -5.41 11.31 -6.84
C GLY A 148 -4.42 10.32 -6.25
N LEU A 149 -3.27 10.83 -5.78
CA LEU A 149 -2.20 10.04 -5.17
C LEU A 149 -2.70 9.11 -4.05
N TRP A 150 -3.61 9.61 -3.25
CA TRP A 150 -4.15 8.99 -2.04
C TRP A 150 -5.50 8.32 -2.25
N GLN A 151 -6.02 8.28 -3.47
CA GLN A 151 -7.30 7.67 -3.84
C GLN A 151 -8.47 8.04 -2.91
N PHE A 152 -8.56 9.30 -2.54
CA PHE A 152 -9.68 9.76 -1.70
C PHE A 152 -11.01 9.61 -2.42
N MET A 153 -11.98 8.99 -1.76
CA MET A 153 -13.38 9.10 -2.13
C MET A 153 -13.87 10.53 -1.91
N LEU A 154 -14.78 11.01 -2.76
CA LEU A 154 -15.30 12.38 -2.68
C LEU A 154 -15.84 12.76 -1.29
N PRO A 155 -16.65 11.94 -0.60
CA PRO A 155 -17.11 12.27 0.75
C PRO A 155 -15.95 12.36 1.74
N THR A 156 -15.01 11.41 1.70
CA THR A 156 -13.86 11.37 2.61
C THR A 156 -12.94 12.56 2.40
N GLY A 157 -12.62 12.91 1.15
CA GLY A 157 -11.82 14.10 0.85
C GLY A 157 -12.42 15.39 1.43
N LYS A 158 -13.74 15.57 1.31
CA LYS A 158 -14.44 16.72 1.90
C LYS A 158 -14.41 16.74 3.44
N ILE A 159 -14.53 15.57 4.08
CA ILE A 159 -14.43 15.45 5.56
C ILE A 159 -13.03 15.93 6.02
N TYR A 160 -11.98 15.59 5.29
CA TYR A 160 -10.61 15.99 5.62
C TYR A 160 -10.17 17.33 5.01
N GLY A 161 -11.13 18.12 4.52
CA GLY A 161 -10.95 19.54 4.18
C GLY A 161 -10.52 19.82 2.75
N LEU A 162 -10.59 18.83 1.85
CA LEU A 162 -10.33 19.06 0.43
C LEU A 162 -11.49 19.79 -0.26
N GLU A 163 -11.18 20.83 -1.02
CA GLU A 163 -12.14 21.50 -1.87
C GLU A 163 -12.36 20.68 -3.14
N ILE A 164 -13.61 20.24 -3.33
CA ILE A 164 -13.99 19.43 -4.48
C ILE A 164 -15.29 19.98 -5.06
N ASN A 165 -15.21 20.55 -6.24
CA ASN A 165 -16.33 21.13 -6.97
C ASN A 165 -16.16 20.89 -8.50
N SER A 166 -17.00 21.51 -9.34
CA SER A 166 -16.95 21.34 -10.80
C SER A 166 -15.72 21.94 -11.48
N LEU A 167 -14.97 22.83 -10.82
CA LEU A 167 -13.81 23.53 -11.36
C LEU A 167 -12.50 23.09 -10.71
N LEU A 168 -12.55 22.60 -9.48
CA LEU A 168 -11.39 22.26 -8.67
C LEU A 168 -11.61 20.90 -8.00
N ASP A 169 -10.58 20.07 -8.04
CA ASP A 169 -10.52 18.79 -7.32
C ASP A 169 -9.16 18.66 -6.63
N GLU A 170 -9.09 19.07 -5.34
CA GLU A 170 -7.86 19.07 -4.55
C GLU A 170 -7.37 17.68 -4.18
N ARG A 171 -8.12 16.60 -4.47
CA ARG A 171 -7.61 15.24 -4.37
C ARG A 171 -6.44 14.98 -5.34
N ARG A 172 -6.32 15.81 -6.38
CA ARG A 172 -5.24 15.77 -7.38
C ARG A 172 -4.04 16.64 -7.03
N ASP A 173 -4.17 17.48 -6.02
CA ASP A 173 -3.08 18.31 -5.51
C ASP A 173 -2.23 17.46 -4.54
N PRO A 174 -0.95 17.20 -4.84
CA PRO A 174 -0.11 16.32 -4.03
C PRO A 174 0.04 16.77 -2.58
N GLU A 175 0.22 18.08 -2.36
CA GLU A 175 0.44 18.63 -1.01
C GLU A 175 -0.86 18.61 -0.20
N LYS A 176 -1.96 19.13 -0.75
CA LYS A 176 -3.26 19.19 -0.08
C LYS A 176 -3.83 17.81 0.20
N ALA A 177 -3.72 16.90 -0.77
CA ALA A 177 -4.16 15.53 -0.58
C ALA A 177 -3.33 14.80 0.50
N THR A 178 -2.02 15.09 0.59
CA THR A 178 -1.17 14.55 1.66
C THR A 178 -1.53 15.12 3.02
N GLU A 179 -1.82 16.43 3.14
CA GLU A 179 -2.32 17.04 4.37
C GLU A 179 -3.64 16.38 4.84
N ALA A 180 -4.53 16.07 3.91
CA ALA A 180 -5.77 15.36 4.23
C ALA A 180 -5.51 13.91 4.69
N ALA A 181 -4.55 13.22 4.05
CA ALA A 181 -4.15 11.87 4.43
C ALA A 181 -3.52 11.84 5.82
N CYS A 182 -2.68 12.82 6.16
CA CYS A 182 -2.08 12.96 7.49
C CYS A 182 -3.15 13.07 8.58
N LYS A 183 -4.15 13.93 8.40
CA LYS A 183 -5.27 14.06 9.34
C LYS A 183 -6.05 12.75 9.50
N TYR A 184 -6.25 12.00 8.41
CA TYR A 184 -6.86 10.68 8.49
C TYR A 184 -6.01 9.72 9.33
N PHE A 185 -4.70 9.69 9.11
CA PHE A 185 -3.78 8.84 9.86
C PHE A 185 -3.76 9.18 11.35
N GLU A 186 -3.73 10.47 11.70
CA GLU A 186 -3.81 10.94 13.08
C GLU A 186 -5.09 10.46 13.77
N ASP A 187 -6.25 10.64 13.12
CA ASP A 187 -7.55 10.21 13.66
C ASP A 187 -7.60 8.70 13.85
N MET A 188 -7.14 7.93 12.88
CA MET A 188 -7.18 6.46 12.94
C MET A 188 -6.15 5.92 13.94
N TYR A 189 -4.98 6.53 14.05
CA TYR A 189 -3.98 6.13 15.03
C TYR A 189 -4.45 6.43 16.47
N ALA A 190 -5.15 7.54 16.69
CA ALA A 190 -5.77 7.83 17.96
C ALA A 190 -6.81 6.79 18.38
N ILE A 191 -7.47 6.13 17.42
CA ILE A 191 -8.45 5.07 17.68
C ILE A 191 -7.78 3.71 17.93
N TYR A 192 -6.81 3.33 17.07
CA TYR A 192 -6.28 1.96 17.02
C TYR A 192 -4.95 1.79 17.77
N GLY A 193 -4.10 2.82 17.81
CA GLY A 193 -2.75 2.75 18.35
C GLY A 193 -1.81 1.78 17.62
N ASP A 194 -2.24 1.28 16.45
CA ASP A 194 -1.50 0.31 15.63
C ASP A 194 -1.56 0.70 14.16
N TRP A 195 -0.38 0.83 13.52
CA TRP A 195 -0.28 1.30 12.15
C TRP A 195 -0.86 0.31 11.13
N ASN A 196 -0.75 -0.98 11.36
CA ASN A 196 -1.32 -1.97 10.44
C ASN A 196 -2.86 -1.93 10.43
N LEU A 197 -3.47 -1.60 11.58
CA LEU A 197 -4.90 -1.34 11.67
C LEU A 197 -5.29 0.00 11.03
N VAL A 198 -4.44 1.02 11.13
CA VAL A 198 -4.62 2.29 10.41
C VAL A 198 -4.61 2.06 8.90
N LEU A 199 -3.62 1.32 8.38
CA LEU A 199 -3.54 0.95 6.96
C LEU A 199 -4.78 0.15 6.51
N ALA A 200 -5.19 -0.83 7.31
CA ALA A 200 -6.41 -1.60 7.03
C ALA A 200 -7.66 -0.71 6.99
N SER A 201 -7.75 0.26 7.91
CA SER A 201 -8.88 1.20 7.96
C SER A 201 -8.90 2.18 6.79
N TYR A 202 -7.74 2.52 6.25
CA TYR A 202 -7.64 3.35 5.04
C TYR A 202 -8.31 2.68 3.85
N ASN A 203 -8.04 1.40 3.65
CA ASN A 203 -8.60 0.62 2.54
C ASN A 203 -10.10 0.30 2.74
N CYS A 204 -10.50 -0.27 3.88
CA CYS A 204 -11.88 -0.76 4.04
C CYS A 204 -12.78 0.12 4.94
N GLY A 205 -12.25 1.19 5.47
CA GLY A 205 -12.93 2.05 6.44
C GLY A 205 -12.91 1.50 7.87
N PRO A 206 -12.97 2.39 8.88
CA PRO A 206 -12.91 2.00 10.30
C PRO A 206 -14.07 1.11 10.73
N GLY A 207 -15.24 1.22 10.09
CA GLY A 207 -16.40 0.38 10.38
C GLY A 207 -16.14 -1.11 10.13
N ASN A 208 -15.41 -1.47 9.06
CA ASN A 208 -15.06 -2.85 8.74
C ASN A 208 -13.97 -3.38 9.67
N VAL A 209 -12.97 -2.57 10.01
CA VAL A 209 -11.94 -2.94 11.00
C VAL A 209 -12.60 -3.22 12.36
N ASN A 210 -13.46 -2.34 12.85
CA ASN A 210 -14.19 -2.52 14.10
C ASN A 210 -15.09 -3.77 14.09
N LYS A 211 -15.69 -4.09 12.94
CA LYS A 211 -16.47 -5.34 12.76
C LYS A 211 -15.58 -6.58 12.84
N ALA A 212 -14.38 -6.53 12.25
CA ALA A 212 -13.40 -7.62 12.32
C ALA A 212 -12.89 -7.81 13.75
N ILE A 213 -12.56 -6.74 14.46
CA ILE A 213 -12.17 -6.77 15.88
C ILE A 213 -13.26 -7.44 16.73
N ARG A 214 -14.53 -7.04 16.58
CA ARG A 214 -15.63 -7.68 17.33
C ARG A 214 -15.79 -9.16 16.99
N ARG A 215 -15.66 -9.54 15.71
CA ARG A 215 -15.77 -10.94 15.27
C ARG A 215 -14.63 -11.83 15.72
N SER A 216 -13.45 -11.26 15.94
CA SER A 216 -12.28 -11.98 16.47
C SER A 216 -12.29 -12.17 17.99
N GLY A 217 -13.30 -11.62 18.68
CA GLY A 217 -13.35 -11.64 20.14
C GLY A 217 -12.58 -10.50 20.80
N GLY A 218 -12.41 -9.35 20.10
CA GLY A 218 -11.76 -8.16 20.65
C GLY A 218 -10.26 -8.07 20.37
N LYS A 219 -9.73 -8.87 19.45
CA LYS A 219 -8.33 -8.82 19.07
C LYS A 219 -8.02 -7.55 18.28
N THR A 220 -6.86 -6.94 18.53
CA THR A 220 -6.43 -5.64 17.96
C THR A 220 -5.09 -5.73 17.21
N ASP A 221 -4.66 -6.92 16.82
CA ASP A 221 -3.55 -7.15 15.89
C ASP A 221 -4.11 -7.46 14.50
N PHE A 222 -3.53 -6.84 13.44
CA PHE A 222 -3.99 -7.04 12.06
C PHE A 222 -4.02 -8.51 11.64
N TRP A 223 -2.98 -9.28 11.98
CA TRP A 223 -2.86 -10.68 11.57
C TRP A 223 -3.83 -11.59 12.33
N GLU A 224 -4.18 -11.24 13.57
CA GLU A 224 -5.19 -11.96 14.34
C GLU A 224 -6.62 -11.73 13.82
N ILE A 225 -6.89 -10.53 13.27
CA ILE A 225 -8.20 -10.20 12.67
C ILE A 225 -8.26 -10.44 11.16
N PHE A 226 -7.14 -10.81 10.54
CA PHE A 226 -6.94 -10.97 9.09
C PHE A 226 -8.11 -11.67 8.39
N ARG A 227 -8.49 -12.87 8.85
CA ARG A 227 -9.59 -13.67 8.26
C ARG A 227 -10.97 -13.03 8.35
N TYR A 228 -11.17 -12.05 9.23
CA TYR A 228 -12.44 -11.34 9.40
C TYR A 228 -12.54 -10.05 8.60
N LEU A 229 -11.41 -9.61 8.03
CA LEU A 229 -11.34 -8.44 7.15
C LEU A 229 -11.89 -8.76 5.75
N PRO A 230 -12.35 -7.74 5.00
CA PRO A 230 -12.65 -7.88 3.58
C PRO A 230 -11.47 -8.49 2.82
N ARG A 231 -11.76 -9.25 1.77
CA ARG A 231 -10.75 -9.97 0.99
C ARG A 231 -9.65 -9.01 0.46
N GLU A 232 -10.06 -7.88 -0.11
CA GLU A 232 -9.16 -6.84 -0.62
C GLU A 232 -8.21 -6.31 0.47
N THR A 233 -8.74 -6.03 1.67
CA THR A 233 -7.94 -5.50 2.78
C THR A 233 -6.89 -6.48 3.29
N ARG A 234 -7.12 -7.79 3.15
CA ARG A 234 -6.16 -8.82 3.55
C ARG A 234 -4.85 -8.76 2.73
N SER A 235 -4.92 -8.38 1.46
CA SER A 235 -3.72 -8.19 0.62
C SER A 235 -3.15 -6.78 0.71
N TYR A 236 -3.94 -5.80 1.12
CA TYR A 236 -3.55 -4.39 1.13
C TYR A 236 -2.38 -4.08 2.09
N VAL A 237 -2.46 -4.55 3.33
CA VAL A 237 -1.36 -4.36 4.30
C VAL A 237 -0.10 -5.14 3.91
N PRO A 238 -0.18 -6.43 3.48
CA PRO A 238 0.98 -7.13 2.92
C PRO A 238 1.62 -6.45 1.70
N LEU A 239 0.83 -5.77 0.86
CA LEU A 239 1.36 -4.99 -0.27
C LEU A 239 2.12 -3.74 0.17
N PHE A 240 1.78 -3.19 1.31
CA PHE A 240 2.48 -2.05 1.89
C PHE A 240 3.83 -2.48 2.49
N ILE A 241 3.91 -3.68 3.09
CA ILE A 241 5.13 -4.25 3.67
C ILE A 241 6.15 -4.58 2.58
#